data_652280b6509986d9a05b3d390c9ac99d
#
_entry.id   652280b6509986d9a05b3d390c9ac99d
#
_cell.length_a   1.000
_cell.length_b   1.000
_cell.length_c   1.000
_cell.angle_alpha   90.00
_cell.angle_beta   90.00
_cell.angle_gamma   90.00
#
_symmetry.space_group_name_H-M   'P 1'
#
loop_
_entity.id
_entity.type
_entity.pdbx_description
1 polymer ?
#
loop_
_entity_poly.entity_id
_entity_poly.type
_entity_poly.pdbx_seq_one_letter_code
_entity_poly.pdbx_strand_id
1 'polypeptide(L)'
;GTYGTLIIGADGSYTYTADQSAADDLDLNDTATDVFTYTVSDGANTTTATITITVTGINDDPVAQNDVGVIAEDSTLTVINGANANVSGTYDATGEHSGDVIDTSSSSHTDSDADDSASLTITHIKKSGGSNSTVSSGSSYNSSGTSVTGTYGTLTIGADGSYTYAATESAADDLDVGDEVSDVFTYTLSDGTETTTANITITVIGINDTPTAVNDTDSVSEDERVTKTAVQDDVLNDDSDPDDSASLVVTNISHTNGNSGTVSSSTNFANGTTVVGTYGTLTIGANGSYTYIADQDAADSIADGSSETDVFTYTVSDG
;
A
#
# COMPACT_ATOMS: atom_id res chain seq x y z
N GLY A 1 -49.73 -7.62 -0.40
CA GLY A 1 -49.73 -6.16 -0.39
C GLY A 1 -48.47 -5.60 -1.01
N THR A 2 -48.29 -4.31 -0.88
CA THR A 2 -47.03 -3.64 -1.35
C THR A 2 -45.91 -3.90 -0.36
N TYR A 3 -46.22 -3.89 0.92
CA TYR A 3 -45.24 -3.99 2.00
C TYR A 3 -45.24 -5.37 2.68
N GLY A 4 -46.26 -6.20 2.46
CA GLY A 4 -46.32 -7.51 3.09
C GLY A 4 -47.38 -8.43 2.55
N THR A 5 -47.42 -9.64 3.11
CA THR A 5 -48.35 -10.71 2.77
C THR A 5 -49.43 -10.87 3.85
N LEU A 6 -50.71 -10.78 3.46
CA LEU A 6 -51.85 -11.08 4.29
C LEU A 6 -52.38 -12.49 4.01
N ILE A 7 -52.54 -13.31 5.04
CA ILE A 7 -53.24 -14.60 4.99
C ILE A 7 -54.51 -14.48 5.86
N ILE A 8 -55.69 -14.74 5.28
CA ILE A 8 -56.97 -14.65 5.97
C ILE A 8 -57.70 -15.98 5.91
N GLY A 9 -58.29 -16.43 7.06
CA GLY A 9 -59.11 -17.60 7.16
C GLY A 9 -60.59 -17.29 6.98
N ALA A 10 -61.40 -18.30 6.61
CA ALA A 10 -62.84 -18.16 6.50
C ALA A 10 -63.54 -17.81 7.82
N ASP A 11 -62.93 -18.03 8.98
CA ASP A 11 -63.36 -17.65 10.30
C ASP A 11 -63.07 -16.20 10.66
N GLY A 12 -62.42 -15.44 9.74
CA GLY A 12 -62.03 -14.04 9.91
C GLY A 12 -60.69 -13.82 10.62
N SER A 13 -60.03 -14.89 11.06
CA SER A 13 -58.65 -14.76 11.56
C SER A 13 -57.70 -14.42 10.46
N TYR A 14 -56.63 -13.64 10.74
CA TYR A 14 -55.59 -13.31 9.75
C TYR A 14 -54.21 -13.16 10.39
N THR A 15 -53.23 -13.33 9.59
CA THR A 15 -51.86 -12.95 9.86
C THR A 15 -51.37 -12.00 8.75
N TYR A 16 -50.52 -11.05 9.12
CA TYR A 16 -49.81 -10.19 8.18
C TYR A 16 -48.32 -10.27 8.49
N THR A 17 -47.50 -10.44 7.45
CA THR A 17 -46.05 -10.43 7.55
C THR A 17 -45.54 -9.34 6.61
N ALA A 18 -44.78 -8.38 7.14
CA ALA A 18 -44.09 -7.37 6.35
C ALA A 18 -42.82 -8.04 5.77
N ASP A 19 -42.93 -8.63 4.57
CA ASP A 19 -41.95 -9.51 3.94
C ASP A 19 -41.64 -9.10 2.49
N GLN A 20 -41.99 -7.89 2.10
CA GLN A 20 -41.71 -7.34 0.77
C GLN A 20 -40.58 -6.31 0.86
N SER A 21 -39.72 -6.23 -0.19
CA SER A 21 -38.62 -5.27 -0.23
C SER A 21 -39.01 -3.81 -0.03
N ALA A 22 -40.25 -3.45 -0.39
CA ALA A 22 -40.78 -2.11 -0.12
C ALA A 22 -41.01 -1.84 1.38
N ALA A 23 -41.02 -2.87 2.25
CA ALA A 23 -41.06 -2.69 3.69
C ALA A 23 -39.66 -2.41 4.25
N ASP A 24 -38.62 -3.03 3.64
CA ASP A 24 -37.21 -2.80 3.98
C ASP A 24 -36.76 -1.40 3.54
N ASP A 25 -37.39 -0.80 2.52
CA ASP A 25 -37.12 0.57 2.04
C ASP A 25 -37.77 1.67 2.93
N LEU A 26 -38.40 1.32 4.04
CA LEU A 26 -39.00 2.30 4.96
C LEU A 26 -38.00 2.73 6.02
N ASP A 27 -37.58 3.98 5.97
CA ASP A 27 -36.68 4.56 6.98
C ASP A 27 -37.26 4.47 8.41
N LEU A 28 -36.41 4.55 9.40
CA LEU A 28 -36.79 4.51 10.82
C LEU A 28 -37.92 5.48 11.14
N ASN A 29 -39.04 4.96 11.63
CA ASN A 29 -40.28 5.62 11.96
C ASN A 29 -41.14 6.09 10.77
N ASP A 30 -40.74 5.81 9.54
CA ASP A 30 -41.63 6.00 8.40
C ASP A 30 -42.84 5.05 8.51
N THR A 31 -43.96 5.46 7.94
CA THR A 31 -45.15 4.64 7.96
C THR A 31 -45.80 4.54 6.60
N ALA A 32 -46.12 3.33 6.22
CA ALA A 32 -46.86 3.03 5.00
C ALA A 32 -48.07 2.15 5.27
N THR A 33 -48.97 1.98 4.32
CA THR A 33 -50.18 1.18 4.54
C THR A 33 -50.45 0.23 3.41
N ASP A 34 -50.77 -1.01 3.75
CA ASP A 34 -51.45 -1.96 2.88
C ASP A 34 -52.97 -1.99 3.17
N VAL A 35 -53.78 -2.00 2.14
CA VAL A 35 -55.22 -2.05 2.21
C VAL A 35 -55.73 -3.27 1.46
N PHE A 36 -56.41 -4.17 2.17
CA PHE A 36 -56.98 -5.39 1.62
C PHE A 36 -58.49 -5.33 1.69
N THR A 37 -59.21 -5.62 0.59
CA THR A 37 -60.65 -5.73 0.58
C THR A 37 -61.06 -7.20 0.72
N TYR A 38 -61.91 -7.51 1.66
CA TYR A 38 -62.45 -8.86 1.83
C TYR A 38 -63.96 -8.86 1.69
N THR A 39 -64.51 -10.00 1.33
CA THR A 39 -65.96 -10.20 1.15
C THR A 39 -66.52 -11.11 2.24
N VAL A 40 -67.56 -10.67 2.91
CA VAL A 40 -68.29 -11.47 3.88
C VAL A 40 -69.58 -11.94 3.24
N SER A 41 -69.97 -13.21 3.51
CA SER A 41 -71.24 -13.80 3.03
C SER A 41 -71.97 -14.47 4.18
N ASP A 42 -73.36 -14.33 4.19
CA ASP A 42 -74.23 -15.07 5.04
C ASP A 42 -74.83 -16.34 4.37
N GLY A 43 -74.32 -16.64 3.16
CA GLY A 43 -74.76 -17.75 2.32
C GLY A 43 -75.82 -17.34 1.28
N ALA A 44 -76.41 -16.17 1.39
CA ALA A 44 -77.37 -15.65 0.44
C ALA A 44 -76.99 -14.30 -0.16
N ASN A 45 -76.37 -13.44 0.62
CA ASN A 45 -75.89 -12.12 0.24
C ASN A 45 -74.43 -11.94 0.60
N THR A 46 -73.78 -10.97 -0.05
CA THR A 46 -72.38 -10.60 0.19
C THR A 46 -72.20 -9.12 0.41
N THR A 47 -71.29 -8.75 1.26
CA THR A 47 -70.78 -7.36 1.41
C THR A 47 -69.29 -7.33 1.52
N THR A 48 -68.69 -6.19 1.29
CA THR A 48 -67.24 -5.99 1.35
C THR A 48 -66.83 -5.04 2.48
N ALA A 49 -65.67 -5.29 3.04
CA ALA A 49 -65.00 -4.38 3.97
C ALA A 49 -63.49 -4.39 3.73
N THR A 50 -62.79 -3.50 4.38
CA THR A 50 -61.32 -3.39 4.22
C THR A 50 -60.60 -3.72 5.52
N ILE A 51 -59.41 -4.32 5.37
CA ILE A 51 -58.38 -4.39 6.41
C ILE A 51 -57.27 -3.44 5.99
N THR A 52 -56.93 -2.47 6.83
CA THR A 52 -55.82 -1.57 6.65
C THR A 52 -54.74 -1.95 7.65
N ILE A 53 -53.57 -2.28 7.16
CA ILE A 53 -52.39 -2.59 7.97
C ILE A 53 -51.41 -1.41 7.80
N THR A 54 -50.96 -0.81 8.89
CA THR A 54 -49.90 0.17 8.91
C THR A 54 -48.58 -0.57 9.18
N VAL A 55 -47.62 -0.41 8.31
CA VAL A 55 -46.24 -0.88 8.47
C VAL A 55 -45.41 0.31 8.91
N THR A 56 -44.56 0.12 9.90
CA THR A 56 -43.63 1.14 10.39
C THR A 56 -42.22 0.68 10.13
N GLY A 57 -41.41 1.51 9.50
CA GLY A 57 -40.00 1.27 9.24
C GLY A 57 -39.19 1.20 10.55
N ILE A 58 -38.23 0.37 10.54
CA ILE A 58 -37.17 0.25 11.56
C ILE A 58 -35.81 0.50 10.89
N ASN A 59 -34.80 0.84 11.67
CA ASN A 59 -33.44 0.97 11.12
C ASN A 59 -32.94 -0.38 10.61
N ASP A 60 -32.45 -0.41 9.41
CA ASP A 60 -31.73 -1.54 8.83
C ASP A 60 -30.21 -1.44 9.11
N ASP A 61 -29.51 -2.56 9.05
CA ASP A 61 -28.06 -2.60 9.25
C ASP A 61 -27.33 -2.19 7.95
N PRO A 62 -26.30 -1.34 8.03
CA PRO A 62 -25.48 -1.03 6.84
C PRO A 62 -24.74 -2.26 6.33
N VAL A 63 -24.53 -2.34 5.03
CA VAL A 63 -23.83 -3.42 4.34
C VAL A 63 -22.50 -2.90 3.82
N ALA A 64 -21.37 -3.38 4.39
CA ALA A 64 -20.04 -3.05 3.94
C ALA A 64 -19.47 -4.12 3.01
N GLN A 65 -18.78 -3.69 1.96
CA GLN A 65 -18.07 -4.54 0.98
C GLN A 65 -16.55 -4.41 1.18
N ASN A 66 -15.80 -5.45 0.80
CA ASN A 66 -14.35 -5.38 0.87
C ASN A 66 -13.77 -4.54 -0.26
N ASP A 67 -12.73 -3.76 0.06
CA ASP A 67 -12.00 -2.90 -0.86
C ASP A 67 -10.63 -3.44 -1.17
N VAL A 68 -10.10 -3.06 -2.32
CA VAL A 68 -8.77 -3.45 -2.78
C VAL A 68 -8.00 -2.25 -3.32
N GLY A 69 -6.69 -2.30 -3.20
CA GLY A 69 -5.75 -1.37 -3.81
C GLY A 69 -4.43 -2.07 -4.14
N VAL A 70 -3.75 -1.61 -5.18
CA VAL A 70 -2.43 -2.11 -5.58
C VAL A 70 -1.48 -0.94 -5.73
N ILE A 71 -0.26 -1.09 -5.23
CA ILE A 71 0.76 -0.06 -5.26
C ILE A 71 2.16 -0.67 -5.28
N ALA A 72 3.13 -0.01 -5.89
CA ALA A 72 4.54 -0.34 -5.68
C ALA A 72 5.02 0.18 -4.32
N GLU A 73 6.03 -0.46 -3.75
CA GLU A 73 6.77 0.12 -2.64
C GLU A 73 7.29 1.52 -3.00
N ASP A 74 7.72 2.31 -2.02
CA ASP A 74 8.17 3.70 -2.16
C ASP A 74 7.14 4.67 -2.75
N SER A 75 5.91 4.21 -2.93
CA SER A 75 4.83 4.99 -3.55
C SER A 75 3.71 5.30 -2.55
N THR A 76 2.82 6.20 -2.94
CA THR A 76 1.61 6.53 -2.16
C THR A 76 0.37 6.41 -3.03
N LEU A 77 -0.53 5.53 -2.62
CA LEU A 77 -1.89 5.42 -3.15
C LEU A 77 -2.77 6.46 -2.46
N THR A 78 -3.51 7.26 -3.21
CA THR A 78 -4.50 8.21 -2.69
C THR A 78 -5.85 7.94 -3.33
N VAL A 79 -6.85 7.67 -2.50
CA VAL A 79 -8.22 7.41 -2.92
C VAL A 79 -9.14 8.45 -2.31
N ILE A 80 -9.85 9.19 -3.14
CA ILE A 80 -10.71 10.30 -2.73
C ILE A 80 -12.15 10.02 -3.11
N ASN A 81 -13.08 10.48 -2.28
CA ASN A 81 -14.51 10.29 -2.47
C ASN A 81 -14.96 10.72 -3.89
N GLY A 82 -15.63 9.78 -4.58
CA GLY A 82 -16.20 9.99 -5.91
C GLY A 82 -15.21 10.15 -7.07
N ALA A 83 -13.92 9.85 -6.87
CA ALA A 83 -12.90 9.91 -7.91
C ALA A 83 -12.09 8.61 -8.01
N ASN A 84 -11.51 8.38 -9.19
CA ASN A 84 -10.54 7.31 -9.36
C ASN A 84 -9.34 7.54 -8.43
N ALA A 85 -8.74 6.47 -7.95
CA ALA A 85 -7.52 6.54 -7.16
C ALA A 85 -6.39 7.24 -7.96
N ASN A 86 -5.61 8.04 -7.25
CA ASN A 86 -4.37 8.62 -7.77
C ASN A 86 -3.19 7.90 -7.12
N VAL A 87 -2.33 7.32 -7.93
CA VAL A 87 -1.05 6.76 -7.48
C VAL A 87 0.03 7.79 -7.76
N SER A 88 0.74 8.23 -6.73
CA SER A 88 1.96 9.03 -6.88
C SER A 88 3.16 8.10 -6.70
N GLY A 89 3.92 7.88 -7.77
CA GLY A 89 5.07 6.98 -7.83
C GLY A 89 5.29 6.47 -9.25
N THR A 90 6.28 5.60 -9.43
CA THR A 90 6.68 5.09 -10.75
C THR A 90 5.83 3.94 -11.29
N TYR A 91 4.95 3.38 -10.46
CA TYR A 91 4.11 2.24 -10.84
C TYR A 91 2.65 2.67 -10.95
N ASP A 92 2.12 2.64 -12.16
CA ASP A 92 0.71 2.82 -12.48
C ASP A 92 0.07 1.42 -12.59
N ALA A 93 -0.41 0.90 -11.47
CA ALA A 93 -1.31 -0.24 -11.48
C ALA A 93 -2.70 0.24 -11.95
N THR A 94 -2.82 0.50 -13.23
CA THR A 94 -4.10 0.87 -13.83
C THR A 94 -5.07 -0.29 -13.72
N GLY A 95 -5.98 -0.22 -12.76
CA GLY A 95 -7.19 -1.01 -12.77
C GLY A 95 -7.52 -1.84 -11.55
N GLU A 96 -6.78 -1.79 -10.45
CA GLU A 96 -7.08 -2.61 -9.28
C GLU A 96 -7.20 -1.80 -7.98
N HIS A 97 -8.14 -0.87 -7.97
CA HIS A 97 -8.63 -0.25 -6.75
C HIS A 97 -10.15 -0.11 -6.82
N SER A 98 -10.79 -0.29 -5.68
CA SER A 98 -12.26 -0.31 -5.56
C SER A 98 -12.90 1.07 -5.42
N GLY A 99 -12.15 2.15 -5.43
CA GLY A 99 -12.66 3.49 -5.06
C GLY A 99 -12.41 3.77 -3.57
N ASP A 100 -13.06 4.80 -3.01
CA ASP A 100 -13.07 4.99 -1.55
C ASP A 100 -13.93 3.90 -0.87
N VAL A 101 -13.75 3.73 0.43
CA VAL A 101 -14.40 2.61 1.13
C VAL A 101 -15.90 2.76 1.33
N ILE A 102 -16.50 3.90 0.98
CA ILE A 102 -17.97 4.14 1.01
C ILE A 102 -18.51 4.33 -0.41
N ASP A 103 -17.68 4.11 -1.46
CA ASP A 103 -18.00 4.48 -2.84
C ASP A 103 -19.36 3.95 -3.30
N THR A 104 -20.22 4.88 -3.70
CA THR A 104 -21.53 4.61 -4.29
C THR A 104 -21.51 4.46 -5.81
N SER A 105 -20.34 4.52 -6.45
CA SER A 105 -20.19 4.57 -7.91
C SER A 105 -19.76 3.27 -8.57
N SER A 106 -19.22 2.32 -7.82
CA SER A 106 -18.71 1.02 -8.30
C SER A 106 -19.62 -0.14 -7.87
N SER A 107 -20.15 -0.88 -8.80
CA SER A 107 -21.17 -1.93 -8.55
C SER A 107 -20.69 -3.17 -7.79
N SER A 108 -19.39 -3.34 -7.54
CA SER A 108 -18.84 -4.56 -6.90
C SER A 108 -18.26 -4.33 -5.50
N HIS A 109 -18.03 -3.09 -5.10
CA HIS A 109 -17.43 -2.70 -3.81
C HIS A 109 -18.21 -1.57 -3.12
N THR A 110 -19.48 -1.37 -3.52
CA THR A 110 -20.33 -0.30 -3.00
C THR A 110 -20.88 -0.68 -1.65
N ASP A 111 -20.60 0.11 -0.64
CA ASP A 111 -21.28 0.06 0.64
C ASP A 111 -22.70 0.62 0.47
N SER A 112 -23.65 0.08 1.19
CA SER A 112 -25.07 0.42 1.05
C SER A 112 -25.82 0.33 2.37
N ASP A 113 -26.97 0.97 2.38
CA ASP A 113 -27.95 0.86 3.45
C ASP A 113 -29.32 0.76 2.79
N ALA A 114 -30.25 0.04 3.38
CA ALA A 114 -31.62 -0.04 2.89
C ALA A 114 -32.43 1.23 3.22
N ASP A 115 -32.04 1.93 4.29
CA ASP A 115 -32.64 3.21 4.66
C ASP A 115 -32.14 4.33 3.72
N ASP A 116 -33.05 4.91 2.92
CA ASP A 116 -32.75 5.96 1.91
C ASP A 116 -32.06 7.22 2.49
N SER A 117 -32.28 7.49 3.78
CA SER A 117 -31.74 8.65 4.51
C SER A 117 -30.45 8.34 5.27
N ALA A 118 -29.96 7.11 5.25
CA ALA A 118 -28.75 6.71 5.96
C ALA A 118 -27.52 7.51 5.46
N SER A 119 -26.73 7.98 6.41
CA SER A 119 -25.46 8.68 6.15
C SER A 119 -24.30 7.81 6.61
N LEU A 120 -23.78 7.02 5.71
CA LEU A 120 -22.68 6.10 5.97
C LEU A 120 -21.39 6.84 6.34
N THR A 121 -20.73 6.39 7.40
CA THR A 121 -19.46 6.96 7.88
C THR A 121 -18.54 5.88 8.43
N ILE A 122 -17.22 6.08 8.26
CA ILE A 122 -16.20 5.22 8.89
C ILE A 122 -15.98 5.71 10.33
N THR A 123 -16.14 4.81 11.29
CA THR A 123 -16.02 5.12 12.73
C THR A 123 -14.77 4.55 13.38
N HIS A 124 -14.24 3.42 12.87
CA HIS A 124 -13.03 2.79 13.37
C HIS A 124 -12.23 2.16 12.23
N ILE A 125 -10.94 2.05 12.46
CA ILE A 125 -9.98 1.35 11.60
C ILE A 125 -8.98 0.58 12.44
N LYS A 126 -8.50 -0.57 11.95
CA LYS A 126 -7.41 -1.33 12.56
C LYS A 126 -6.64 -2.11 11.50
N LYS A 127 -5.37 -2.41 11.76
CA LYS A 127 -4.66 -3.49 11.08
C LYS A 127 -5.30 -4.83 11.44
N SER A 128 -5.34 -5.79 10.53
CA SER A 128 -5.82 -7.16 10.81
C SER A 128 -5.14 -7.75 12.05
N GLY A 129 -5.95 -8.22 13.01
CA GLY A 129 -5.47 -8.71 14.31
C GLY A 129 -5.07 -7.63 15.33
N GLY A 130 -5.15 -6.34 14.97
CA GLY A 130 -4.83 -5.21 15.84
C GLY A 130 -6.03 -4.67 16.63
N SER A 131 -5.79 -3.60 17.38
CA SER A 131 -6.82 -2.88 18.14
C SER A 131 -7.48 -1.79 17.30
N ASN A 132 -8.76 -1.52 17.54
CA ASN A 132 -9.48 -0.44 16.87
C ASN A 132 -8.90 0.94 17.23
N SER A 133 -8.68 1.77 16.21
CA SER A 133 -8.43 3.21 16.31
C SER A 133 -9.69 3.94 15.90
N THR A 134 -10.12 4.93 16.68
CA THR A 134 -11.31 5.74 16.36
C THR A 134 -11.01 6.69 15.22
N VAL A 135 -11.87 6.74 14.21
CA VAL A 135 -11.84 7.72 13.12
C VAL A 135 -12.68 8.93 13.52
N SER A 136 -12.10 10.12 13.42
CA SER A 136 -12.78 11.35 13.85
C SER A 136 -13.94 11.68 12.91
N SER A 137 -15.11 11.98 13.48
CA SER A 137 -16.28 12.37 12.68
C SER A 137 -16.00 13.60 11.81
N GLY A 138 -16.44 13.55 10.55
CA GLY A 138 -16.23 14.61 9.56
C GLY A 138 -14.80 14.76 9.08
N SER A 139 -13.92 13.79 9.35
CA SER A 139 -12.56 13.76 8.82
C SER A 139 -12.51 13.25 7.39
N SER A 140 -11.43 13.60 6.69
CA SER A 140 -10.97 12.99 5.44
C SER A 140 -9.51 12.56 5.60
N TYR A 141 -8.95 11.82 4.65
CA TYR A 141 -7.56 11.37 4.72
C TYR A 141 -6.56 12.52 4.96
N ASN A 142 -6.82 13.72 4.37
CA ASN A 142 -5.95 14.90 4.45
C ASN A 142 -6.39 15.93 5.50
N SER A 143 -7.48 15.66 6.23
CA SER A 143 -8.00 16.54 7.27
C SER A 143 -8.47 15.73 8.49
N SER A 144 -7.59 15.64 9.49
CA SER A 144 -7.84 14.88 10.72
C SER A 144 -8.08 13.37 10.50
N GLY A 145 -7.55 12.80 9.44
CA GLY A 145 -7.60 11.36 9.19
C GLY A 145 -6.88 10.56 10.28
N THR A 146 -7.26 9.30 10.41
CA THR A 146 -6.68 8.37 11.40
C THR A 146 -5.70 7.43 10.71
N SER A 147 -4.45 7.39 11.20
CA SER A 147 -3.40 6.56 10.64
C SER A 147 -3.24 5.25 11.40
N VAL A 148 -3.04 4.17 10.66
CA VAL A 148 -2.72 2.83 11.18
C VAL A 148 -1.56 2.26 10.36
N THR A 149 -0.47 1.92 11.04
CA THR A 149 0.71 1.30 10.41
C THR A 149 0.49 -0.19 10.20
N GLY A 150 0.66 -0.62 8.96
CA GLY A 150 0.64 -2.00 8.50
C GLY A 150 1.96 -2.73 8.72
N THR A 151 2.29 -3.64 7.81
CA THR A 151 3.60 -4.30 7.74
C THR A 151 4.49 -3.58 6.73
N TYR A 152 3.92 -3.21 5.60
CA TYR A 152 4.61 -2.68 4.44
C TYR A 152 4.34 -1.19 4.24
N GLY A 153 3.32 -0.63 4.91
CA GLY A 153 2.99 0.78 4.76
C GLY A 153 2.03 1.28 5.83
N THR A 154 1.72 2.56 5.75
CA THR A 154 0.80 3.23 6.67
C THR A 154 -0.45 3.71 5.94
N LEU A 155 -1.63 3.23 6.38
CA LEU A 155 -2.94 3.68 5.92
C LEU A 155 -3.39 4.88 6.76
N THR A 156 -3.88 5.94 6.11
CA THR A 156 -4.57 7.07 6.76
C THR A 156 -5.96 7.23 6.14
N ILE A 157 -7.02 7.11 6.95
CA ILE A 157 -8.40 7.10 6.49
C ILE A 157 -9.23 8.19 7.16
N GLY A 158 -10.18 8.77 6.43
CA GLY A 158 -11.20 9.68 6.93
C GLY A 158 -12.54 9.02 7.20
N ALA A 159 -13.39 9.72 7.94
CA ALA A 159 -14.77 9.29 8.17
C ALA A 159 -15.61 9.30 6.88
N ASP A 160 -15.19 10.06 5.88
CA ASP A 160 -15.79 10.15 4.55
C ASP A 160 -15.42 8.97 3.62
N GLY A 161 -14.65 7.99 4.09
CA GLY A 161 -14.20 6.84 3.32
C GLY A 161 -12.94 7.06 2.49
N SER A 162 -12.51 8.31 2.30
CA SER A 162 -11.27 8.62 1.59
C SER A 162 -10.04 8.13 2.37
N TYR A 163 -9.01 7.66 1.67
CA TYR A 163 -7.78 7.18 2.32
C TYR A 163 -6.52 7.42 1.50
N THR A 164 -5.38 7.38 2.20
CA THR A 164 -4.05 7.21 1.58
C THR A 164 -3.37 5.99 2.16
N TYR A 165 -2.55 5.33 1.36
CA TYR A 165 -1.62 4.31 1.84
C TYR A 165 -0.24 4.62 1.28
N ALA A 166 0.74 4.79 2.17
CA ALA A 166 2.14 5.01 1.83
C ALA A 166 2.93 3.73 2.12
N ALA A 167 3.46 3.10 1.07
CA ALA A 167 4.25 1.87 1.16
C ALA A 167 5.73 2.22 1.43
N THR A 168 6.05 2.66 2.64
CA THR A 168 7.35 3.23 3.04
C THR A 168 7.90 2.65 4.33
N GLU A 169 7.39 1.51 4.77
CA GLU A 169 7.95 0.78 5.91
C GLU A 169 9.12 -0.08 5.43
N SER A 170 10.15 -0.27 6.26
CA SER A 170 11.35 -1.01 5.88
C SER A 170 11.11 -2.44 5.37
N ALA A 171 9.99 -3.04 5.73
CA ALA A 171 9.61 -4.35 5.19
C ALA A 171 9.08 -4.27 3.75
N ALA A 172 8.76 -3.06 3.26
CA ALA A 172 8.46 -2.86 1.84
C ALA A 172 9.75 -2.72 1.05
N ASP A 173 10.75 -1.98 1.56
CA ASP A 173 12.07 -1.81 0.94
C ASP A 173 12.84 -3.15 0.77
N ASP A 174 12.49 -4.19 1.53
CA ASP A 174 13.08 -5.54 1.43
C ASP A 174 12.41 -6.42 0.35
N LEU A 175 11.51 -5.88 -0.49
CA LEU A 175 10.79 -6.65 -1.52
C LEU A 175 11.56 -6.63 -2.84
N ASP A 176 11.96 -7.79 -3.32
CA ASP A 176 12.58 -7.93 -4.64
C ASP A 176 11.59 -7.60 -5.78
N VAL A 177 12.13 -7.23 -6.94
CA VAL A 177 11.33 -6.99 -8.16
C VAL A 177 10.37 -8.12 -8.46
N GLY A 178 9.08 -7.84 -8.42
CA GLY A 178 8.00 -8.78 -8.73
C GLY A 178 7.48 -9.55 -7.53
N ASP A 179 7.98 -9.29 -6.33
CA ASP A 179 7.35 -9.74 -5.10
C ASP A 179 6.01 -9.04 -4.90
N GLU A 180 5.03 -9.77 -4.40
CA GLU A 180 3.69 -9.27 -4.10
C GLU A 180 3.32 -9.67 -2.68
N VAL A 181 3.07 -8.69 -1.84
CA VAL A 181 2.64 -8.87 -0.45
C VAL A 181 1.40 -8.03 -0.16
N SER A 182 0.75 -8.23 0.99
CA SER A 182 -0.46 -7.46 1.29
C SER A 182 -0.52 -7.02 2.75
N ASP A 183 -0.96 -5.78 2.95
CA ASP A 183 -1.52 -5.31 4.20
C ASP A 183 -3.05 -5.38 4.18
N VAL A 184 -3.64 -5.83 5.28
CA VAL A 184 -5.09 -5.91 5.44
C VAL A 184 -5.52 -5.07 6.63
N PHE A 185 -6.44 -4.14 6.38
CA PHE A 185 -7.06 -3.29 7.40
C PHE A 185 -8.54 -3.61 7.47
N THR A 186 -9.10 -3.58 8.69
CA THR A 186 -10.55 -3.74 8.89
C THR A 186 -11.12 -2.40 9.31
N TYR A 187 -12.10 -1.89 8.58
CA TYR A 187 -12.84 -0.69 8.95
C TYR A 187 -14.22 -1.04 9.54
N THR A 188 -14.80 -0.09 10.25
CA THR A 188 -16.16 -0.17 10.77
C THR A 188 -16.97 0.94 10.12
N LEU A 189 -17.99 0.53 9.36
CA LEU A 189 -19.01 1.37 8.75
C LEU A 189 -20.15 1.57 9.71
N SER A 190 -20.75 2.75 9.74
CA SER A 190 -21.93 3.07 10.55
C SER A 190 -22.90 3.96 9.78
N ASP A 191 -24.18 3.72 9.94
CA ASP A 191 -25.29 4.59 9.55
C ASP A 191 -25.66 5.64 10.63
N GLY A 192 -25.00 5.57 11.80
CA GLY A 192 -25.26 6.39 12.98
C GLY A 192 -26.04 5.66 14.08
N THR A 193 -26.61 4.48 13.82
CA THR A 193 -27.40 3.64 14.73
C THR A 193 -26.75 2.28 14.95
N GLU A 194 -26.44 1.58 13.85
CA GLU A 194 -25.84 0.25 13.82
C GLU A 194 -24.48 0.28 13.08
N THR A 195 -23.78 -0.83 13.11
CA THR A 195 -22.43 -0.91 12.50
C THR A 195 -22.16 -2.25 11.87
N THR A 196 -21.41 -2.23 10.77
CA THR A 196 -20.84 -3.42 10.13
C THR A 196 -19.36 -3.25 9.88
N THR A 197 -18.66 -4.29 9.41
CA THR A 197 -17.22 -4.22 9.13
C THR A 197 -16.88 -4.87 7.80
N ALA A 198 -15.89 -4.29 7.10
CA ALA A 198 -15.26 -4.92 5.95
C ALA A 198 -13.74 -4.62 5.95
N ASN A 199 -13.04 -5.11 4.95
CA ASN A 199 -11.59 -5.01 4.85
C ASN A 199 -11.15 -4.16 3.67
N ILE A 200 -10.06 -3.41 3.86
CA ILE A 200 -9.25 -2.84 2.79
C ILE A 200 -8.01 -3.73 2.66
N THR A 201 -7.78 -4.30 1.49
CA THR A 201 -6.58 -5.08 1.18
C THR A 201 -5.72 -4.30 0.21
N ILE A 202 -4.51 -3.93 0.63
CA ILE A 202 -3.54 -3.24 -0.22
C ILE A 202 -2.45 -4.23 -0.58
N THR A 203 -2.29 -4.50 -1.87
CA THR A 203 -1.16 -5.26 -2.42
C THR A 203 -0.01 -4.32 -2.70
N VAL A 204 1.15 -4.62 -2.13
CA VAL A 204 2.41 -3.92 -2.35
C VAL A 204 3.27 -4.79 -3.27
N ILE A 205 3.83 -4.17 -4.30
CA ILE A 205 4.67 -4.83 -5.31
C ILE A 205 6.08 -4.31 -5.19
N GLY A 206 7.05 -5.21 -5.08
CA GLY A 206 8.48 -4.91 -5.06
C GLY A 206 8.96 -4.32 -6.38
N ILE A 207 9.80 -3.30 -6.29
CA ILE A 207 10.54 -2.69 -7.41
C ILE A 207 12.03 -2.69 -7.07
N ASN A 208 12.85 -2.46 -8.09
CA ASN A 208 14.29 -2.38 -7.86
C ASN A 208 14.68 -1.16 -7.03
N ASP A 209 15.39 -1.39 -5.95
CA ASP A 209 15.99 -0.35 -5.12
C ASP A 209 17.39 0.05 -5.61
N THR A 210 17.92 1.11 -5.03
CA THR A 210 19.23 1.63 -5.38
C THR A 210 20.27 1.20 -4.35
N PRO A 211 21.42 0.62 -4.76
CA PRO A 211 22.46 0.22 -3.83
C PRO A 211 23.05 1.40 -3.05
N THR A 212 23.45 1.13 -1.83
CA THR A 212 24.15 2.07 -0.94
C THR A 212 25.63 1.71 -0.87
N ALA A 213 26.49 2.62 -1.35
CA ALA A 213 27.94 2.45 -1.27
C ALA A 213 28.54 3.12 -0.02
N VAL A 214 29.50 2.45 0.61
CA VAL A 214 30.25 2.92 1.78
C VAL A 214 31.69 3.19 1.38
N ASN A 215 32.32 4.23 1.95
CA ASN A 215 33.69 4.60 1.59
C ASN A 215 34.72 3.66 2.21
N ASP A 216 35.67 3.19 1.39
CA ASP A 216 36.78 2.36 1.80
C ASP A 216 38.06 3.18 2.05
N THR A 217 38.93 2.66 2.88
CA THR A 217 40.27 3.24 3.12
C THR A 217 41.33 2.17 3.23
N ASP A 218 42.49 2.46 2.66
CA ASP A 218 43.66 1.59 2.80
C ASP A 218 44.95 2.41 2.89
N SER A 219 46.06 1.75 3.18
CA SER A 219 47.38 2.38 3.25
C SER A 219 48.50 1.50 2.65
N VAL A 220 49.42 2.14 2.02
CA VAL A 220 50.59 1.48 1.37
C VAL A 220 51.81 2.40 1.47
N SER A 221 53.00 1.84 1.57
CA SER A 221 54.23 2.61 1.47
C SER A 221 54.57 2.91 0.01
N GLU A 222 55.37 3.96 -0.25
CA GLU A 222 55.90 4.21 -1.60
C GLU A 222 56.63 2.96 -2.14
N ASP A 223 56.60 2.74 -3.46
CA ASP A 223 57.12 1.57 -4.16
C ASP A 223 56.46 0.22 -3.81
N GLU A 224 55.51 0.22 -2.88
CA GLU A 224 54.79 -0.98 -2.48
C GLU A 224 53.41 -1.07 -3.11
N ARG A 225 52.74 -2.18 -2.88
CA ARG A 225 51.35 -2.41 -3.34
C ARG A 225 50.48 -2.96 -2.25
N VAL A 226 49.20 -2.59 -2.27
CA VAL A 226 48.13 -3.26 -1.55
C VAL A 226 47.25 -3.99 -2.55
N THR A 227 46.76 -5.18 -2.17
CA THR A 227 45.81 -5.96 -2.98
C THR A 227 44.71 -6.45 -2.07
N LYS A 228 43.48 -6.17 -2.47
CA LYS A 228 42.26 -6.65 -1.81
C LYS A 228 41.51 -7.61 -2.72
N THR A 229 41.03 -8.69 -2.17
CA THR A 229 40.36 -9.76 -2.93
C THR A 229 38.88 -9.87 -2.48
N ALA A 230 38.06 -10.25 -3.45
CA ALA A 230 36.62 -10.41 -3.25
C ALA A 230 36.28 -11.49 -2.22
N VAL A 231 36.55 -11.35 -0.97
CA VAL A 231 36.06 -12.24 0.11
C VAL A 231 36.19 -11.59 1.50
N GLN A 232 37.05 -10.59 1.68
CA GLN A 232 37.31 -10.09 3.04
C GLN A 232 37.57 -8.59 3.19
N ASP A 233 37.84 -7.83 2.17
CA ASP A 233 38.15 -6.40 2.28
C ASP A 233 38.16 -5.70 0.91
N ASP A 234 37.31 -6.13 -0.05
CA ASP A 234 37.13 -5.41 -1.30
C ASP A 234 36.16 -4.23 -1.11
N VAL A 235 36.04 -3.39 -2.14
CA VAL A 235 35.22 -2.18 -2.05
C VAL A 235 33.69 -2.45 -1.98
N LEU A 236 33.24 -3.69 -2.17
CA LEU A 236 31.83 -4.06 -2.09
C LEU A 236 31.47 -4.75 -0.77
N ASN A 237 32.42 -4.94 0.13
CA ASN A 237 32.24 -5.77 1.32
C ASN A 237 31.28 -5.16 2.37
N ASP A 238 31.20 -3.85 2.43
CA ASP A 238 30.30 -3.09 3.33
C ASP A 238 29.28 -2.25 2.56
N ASP A 239 29.24 -2.38 1.23
CA ASP A 239 28.14 -1.90 0.39
C ASP A 239 26.93 -2.80 0.56
N SER A 240 25.74 -2.26 0.40
CA SER A 240 24.49 -2.98 0.59
C SER A 240 23.42 -2.58 -0.41
N ASP A 241 22.44 -3.46 -0.58
CA ASP A 241 21.25 -3.22 -1.38
C ASP A 241 20.06 -3.72 -0.58
N PRO A 242 18.90 -3.03 -0.58
CA PRO A 242 17.70 -3.55 0.05
C PRO A 242 17.18 -4.83 -0.61
N ASP A 243 17.30 -4.96 -1.95
CA ASP A 243 16.92 -6.16 -2.67
C ASP A 243 17.79 -7.37 -2.28
N ASP A 244 17.19 -8.38 -1.66
CA ASP A 244 17.88 -9.59 -1.16
C ASP A 244 18.62 -10.37 -2.26
N SER A 245 18.16 -10.29 -3.51
CA SER A 245 18.71 -10.97 -4.66
C SER A 245 19.78 -10.15 -5.40
N ALA A 246 20.03 -8.90 -5.01
CA ALA A 246 20.97 -8.01 -5.66
C ALA A 246 22.40 -8.55 -5.64
N SER A 247 23.06 -8.44 -6.75
CA SER A 247 24.49 -8.82 -6.91
C SER A 247 25.31 -7.60 -7.29
N LEU A 248 25.83 -6.92 -6.29
CA LEU A 248 26.55 -5.67 -6.46
C LEU A 248 27.81 -5.85 -7.33
N VAL A 249 28.00 -4.91 -8.25
CA VAL A 249 29.18 -4.85 -9.11
C VAL A 249 29.70 -3.42 -9.27
N VAL A 250 31.01 -3.26 -9.38
CA VAL A 250 31.63 -1.99 -9.76
C VAL A 250 31.51 -1.81 -11.27
N THR A 251 30.94 -0.68 -11.71
CA THR A 251 30.75 -0.37 -13.15
C THR A 251 31.62 0.75 -13.67
N ASN A 252 32.11 1.63 -12.82
CA ASN A 252 32.99 2.74 -13.20
C ASN A 252 33.96 3.05 -12.07
N ILE A 253 35.11 3.61 -12.47
CA ILE A 253 36.13 4.13 -11.56
C ILE A 253 36.67 5.45 -12.11
N SER A 254 36.88 6.43 -11.24
CA SER A 254 37.44 7.74 -11.60
C SER A 254 38.37 8.26 -10.52
N HIS A 255 39.30 9.14 -10.90
CA HIS A 255 40.20 9.84 -10.00
C HIS A 255 40.01 11.36 -10.16
N THR A 256 40.31 12.13 -9.11
CA THR A 256 40.15 13.60 -9.06
C THR A 256 40.99 14.34 -10.10
N ASN A 257 42.07 13.73 -10.65
CA ASN A 257 42.87 14.29 -11.75
C ASN A 257 42.17 14.23 -13.13
N GLY A 258 40.97 13.64 -13.22
CA GLY A 258 40.19 13.51 -14.44
C GLY A 258 40.35 12.16 -15.16
N ASN A 259 41.24 11.29 -14.72
CA ASN A 259 41.36 9.93 -15.23
C ASN A 259 40.14 9.10 -14.79
N SER A 260 39.63 8.29 -15.70
CA SER A 260 38.46 7.41 -15.40
C SER A 260 38.46 6.22 -16.37
N GLY A 261 37.67 5.20 -16.01
CA GLY A 261 37.45 4.02 -16.85
C GLY A 261 36.20 3.25 -16.48
N THR A 262 35.55 2.69 -17.49
CA THR A 262 34.44 1.74 -17.30
C THR A 262 35.02 0.39 -16.87
N VAL A 263 34.46 -0.20 -15.85
CA VAL A 263 34.80 -1.53 -15.34
C VAL A 263 33.97 -2.57 -16.07
N SER A 264 34.64 -3.48 -16.79
CA SER A 264 33.94 -4.53 -17.53
C SER A 264 33.42 -5.60 -16.60
N SER A 265 32.23 -6.10 -16.88
CA SER A 265 31.58 -7.17 -16.10
C SER A 265 32.44 -8.43 -16.00
N SER A 266 32.31 -9.18 -14.92
CA SER A 266 33.05 -10.43 -14.66
C SER A 266 34.59 -10.28 -14.56
N THR A 267 35.06 -9.08 -14.22
CA THR A 267 36.48 -8.82 -13.98
C THR A 267 36.85 -8.83 -12.50
N ASN A 268 38.14 -9.04 -12.22
CA ASN A 268 38.74 -8.90 -10.89
C ASN A 268 40.02 -8.02 -11.02
N PHE A 269 40.74 -7.80 -9.91
CA PHE A 269 41.94 -6.97 -9.91
C PHE A 269 43.01 -7.40 -10.92
N ALA A 270 43.05 -8.69 -11.34
CA ALA A 270 44.08 -9.16 -12.27
C ALA A 270 43.79 -8.83 -13.76
N ASN A 271 42.55 -8.58 -14.09
CA ASN A 271 42.05 -8.23 -15.42
C ASN A 271 41.06 -7.06 -15.43
N GLY A 272 41.10 -6.26 -14.37
CA GLY A 272 40.21 -5.11 -14.13
C GLY A 272 40.60 -3.87 -14.95
N THR A 273 39.95 -2.77 -14.61
CA THR A 273 40.22 -1.45 -15.22
C THR A 273 41.22 -0.69 -14.40
N THR A 274 42.24 -0.16 -15.10
CA THR A 274 43.34 0.59 -14.50
C THR A 274 43.12 2.09 -14.64
N VAL A 275 43.29 2.82 -13.54
CA VAL A 275 43.23 4.29 -13.48
C VAL A 275 44.45 4.80 -12.74
N VAL A 276 45.18 5.74 -13.39
CA VAL A 276 46.37 6.37 -12.80
C VAL A 276 45.94 7.55 -11.94
N GLY A 277 46.32 7.51 -10.67
CA GLY A 277 46.13 8.57 -9.68
C GLY A 277 47.25 9.60 -9.67
N THR A 278 47.40 10.28 -8.55
CA THR A 278 48.46 11.24 -8.29
C THR A 278 49.74 10.54 -7.81
N TYR A 279 49.60 9.62 -6.87
CA TYR A 279 50.68 8.93 -6.19
C TYR A 279 50.83 7.47 -6.64
N GLY A 280 49.83 6.90 -7.29
CA GLY A 280 49.86 5.52 -7.69
C GLY A 280 48.86 5.15 -8.76
N THR A 281 48.83 3.86 -9.06
CA THR A 281 47.96 3.26 -10.07
C THR A 281 47.03 2.26 -9.42
N LEU A 282 45.70 2.48 -9.58
CA LEU A 282 44.64 1.56 -9.13
C LEU A 282 44.18 0.68 -10.29
N THR A 283 44.08 -0.62 -10.06
CA THR A 283 43.38 -1.57 -10.95
C THR A 283 42.24 -2.23 -10.15
N ILE A 284 40.99 -2.09 -10.61
CA ILE A 284 39.79 -2.59 -9.95
C ILE A 284 38.99 -3.49 -10.87
N GLY A 285 38.42 -4.54 -10.34
CA GLY A 285 37.49 -5.45 -11.03
C GLY A 285 36.04 -5.19 -10.69
N ALA A 286 35.12 -5.69 -11.51
CA ALA A 286 33.70 -5.60 -11.29
C ALA A 286 33.26 -6.28 -9.96
N ASN A 287 34.00 -7.26 -9.49
CA ASN A 287 33.76 -7.95 -8.24
C ASN A 287 34.31 -7.20 -7.00
N GLY A 288 34.62 -5.92 -7.12
CA GLY A 288 35.10 -5.08 -6.01
C GLY A 288 36.58 -5.25 -5.66
N SER A 289 37.24 -6.34 -6.07
CA SER A 289 38.63 -6.57 -5.77
C SER A 289 39.53 -5.55 -6.48
N TYR A 290 40.62 -5.10 -5.83
CA TYR A 290 41.52 -4.11 -6.40
C TYR A 290 42.98 -4.33 -6.03
N THR A 291 43.86 -3.71 -6.79
CA THR A 291 45.27 -3.53 -6.47
C THR A 291 45.61 -2.05 -6.66
N TYR A 292 46.27 -1.46 -5.69
CA TYR A 292 46.88 -0.15 -5.80
C TYR A 292 48.41 -0.29 -5.63
N ILE A 293 49.14 0.36 -6.50
CA ILE A 293 50.62 0.40 -6.48
C ILE A 293 51.03 1.87 -6.39
N ALA A 294 51.83 2.23 -5.39
CA ALA A 294 52.34 3.58 -5.24
C ALA A 294 53.60 3.75 -6.14
N ASP A 295 53.37 3.90 -7.47
CA ASP A 295 54.36 3.82 -8.54
C ASP A 295 54.55 5.12 -9.32
N GLN A 296 54.04 6.24 -8.82
CA GLN A 296 54.18 7.54 -9.48
C GLN A 296 55.34 8.37 -8.85
N ASP A 297 56.06 9.15 -9.62
CA ASP A 297 57.16 10.03 -9.15
C ASP A 297 56.75 10.96 -8.00
N ALA A 298 55.44 11.25 -7.87
CA ALA A 298 54.92 12.04 -6.78
C ALA A 298 54.96 11.29 -5.44
N ALA A 299 54.87 9.96 -5.45
CA ALA A 299 54.97 9.12 -4.22
C ALA A 299 56.41 9.21 -3.68
N ASP A 300 57.44 9.10 -4.54
CA ASP A 300 58.84 9.22 -4.17
C ASP A 300 59.19 10.57 -3.53
N SER A 301 58.34 11.57 -3.73
CA SER A 301 58.53 12.92 -3.20
C SER A 301 57.92 13.10 -1.80
N ILE A 302 57.26 12.10 -1.24
CA ILE A 302 56.65 12.16 0.09
C ILE A 302 57.78 12.08 1.13
N ALA A 303 57.79 13.05 2.06
CA ALA A 303 58.83 13.11 3.09
C ALA A 303 58.66 11.98 4.10
N ASP A 304 59.75 11.42 4.58
CA ASP A 304 59.78 10.37 5.59
C ASP A 304 58.89 10.73 6.80
N GLY A 305 57.95 9.86 7.16
CA GLY A 305 56.94 10.05 8.22
C GLY A 305 55.74 10.93 7.86
N SER A 306 55.65 11.38 6.60
CA SER A 306 54.45 12.05 6.05
C SER A 306 53.56 11.06 5.29
N SER A 307 52.32 11.45 5.06
CA SER A 307 51.35 10.70 4.23
C SER A 307 50.56 11.63 3.33
N GLU A 308 50.27 11.17 2.14
CA GLU A 308 49.39 11.84 1.18
C GLU A 308 48.30 10.87 0.73
N THR A 309 47.22 11.36 0.11
CA THR A 309 46.08 10.56 -0.20
C THR A 309 45.70 10.63 -1.70
N ASP A 310 45.58 9.48 -2.34
CA ASP A 310 44.87 9.34 -3.61
C ASP A 310 43.39 9.02 -3.36
N VAL A 311 42.50 9.70 -4.06
CA VAL A 311 41.03 9.49 -3.93
C VAL A 311 40.46 9.02 -5.26
N PHE A 312 40.00 7.80 -5.28
CA PHE A 312 39.26 7.22 -6.40
C PHE A 312 37.78 7.12 -6.04
N THR A 313 36.90 7.41 -7.00
CA THR A 313 35.47 7.26 -6.86
C THR A 313 34.98 6.13 -7.74
N TYR A 314 34.37 5.12 -7.17
CA TYR A 314 33.77 4.02 -7.90
C TYR A 314 32.25 4.14 -7.92
N THR A 315 31.59 3.49 -8.88
CA THR A 315 30.15 3.40 -9.02
C THR A 315 29.73 1.96 -8.85
N VAL A 316 28.80 1.71 -7.92
CA VAL A 316 28.18 0.42 -7.68
C VAL A 316 26.89 0.32 -8.48
N SER A 317 26.54 -0.88 -8.90
CA SER A 317 25.29 -1.22 -9.55
C SER A 317 24.87 -2.62 -9.12
N ASP A 318 23.60 -2.82 -8.99
CA ASP A 318 22.87 -4.05 -8.71
C ASP A 318 22.56 -4.87 -9.99
N GLY A 319 22.65 -4.21 -11.19
CA GLY A 319 22.49 -4.88 -12.49
C GLY A 319 21.70 -4.11 -13.53
#